data_09034d5e263e5776fa5729a515e003e9
#
_entry.id   09034d5e263e5776fa5729a515e003e9
#
_cell.length_a   1.000
_cell.length_b   1.000
_cell.length_c   1.000
_cell.angle_alpha   90.00
_cell.angle_beta   90.00
_cell.angle_gamma   90.00
#
_symmetry.space_group_name_H-M   'P 1'
#
loop_
_entity.id
_entity.type
_entity.pdbx_description
1 polymer ?
#
loop_
_entity_poly.entity_id
_entity_poly.type
_entity_poly.pdbx_seq_one_letter_code
_entity_poly.pdbx_strand_id
1 'polypeptide(L)'
;MTADNLVIAGKSYSSRLLVGTGKYNNEQEATSSIKASGAEIVTVAVRRIDLKNNKNSSILDYVSPEKFTILPNTAGAFSTKEAVRIAKLGREILNGKNLLKLEVLNDPKTLLPNMELTIEAAKILVKDGFE
;
A
#
# COMPACT_ATOMS: atom_id res chain seq x y z
N MET A 1 -25.16 21.05 -1.50
CA MET A 1 -24.97 19.62 -1.34
C MET A 1 -23.66 19.42 -0.59
N THR A 2 -23.68 18.79 0.57
CA THR A 2 -22.44 18.41 1.27
C THR A 2 -21.72 17.36 0.44
N ALA A 3 -20.46 17.59 0.12
CA ALA A 3 -19.66 16.61 -0.60
C ALA A 3 -19.63 15.28 0.20
N ASP A 4 -20.01 14.17 -0.45
CA ASP A 4 -19.95 12.82 0.14
C ASP A 4 -18.50 12.31 0.07
N ASN A 5 -17.65 12.80 0.96
CA ASN A 5 -16.24 12.45 1.01
C ASN A 5 -16.03 11.03 1.55
N LEU A 6 -15.03 10.36 1.01
CA LEU A 6 -14.54 9.10 1.55
C LEU A 6 -13.75 9.35 2.84
N VAL A 7 -14.07 8.66 3.93
CA VAL A 7 -13.31 8.75 5.18
C VAL A 7 -12.62 7.41 5.45
N ILE A 8 -11.28 7.42 5.56
CA ILE A 8 -10.47 6.24 5.91
C ILE A 8 -9.50 6.65 7.02
N ALA A 9 -9.42 5.88 8.09
CA ALA A 9 -8.54 6.15 9.22
C ALA A 9 -8.62 7.61 9.73
N GLY A 10 -9.84 8.13 9.86
CA GLY A 10 -10.12 9.49 10.31
C GLY A 10 -9.76 10.61 9.33
N LYS A 11 -9.17 10.30 8.17
CA LYS A 11 -8.84 11.28 7.14
C LYS A 11 -9.89 11.29 6.02
N SER A 12 -10.31 12.50 5.61
CA SER A 12 -11.29 12.72 4.54
C SER A 12 -10.60 12.88 3.19
N TYR A 13 -11.17 12.25 2.16
CA TYR A 13 -10.70 12.27 0.78
C TYR A 13 -11.83 12.68 -0.16
N SER A 14 -11.53 13.53 -1.13
CA SER A 14 -12.49 13.95 -2.16
C SER A 14 -12.64 12.88 -3.25
N SER A 15 -11.58 12.14 -3.53
CA SER A 15 -11.59 11.04 -4.49
C SER A 15 -11.88 9.69 -3.80
N ARG A 16 -12.78 8.91 -4.40
CA ARG A 16 -13.04 7.52 -3.99
C ARG A 16 -12.17 6.50 -4.72
N LEU A 17 -11.29 6.96 -5.62
CA LEU A 17 -10.40 6.12 -6.40
C LEU A 17 -9.09 5.90 -5.64
N LEU A 18 -8.74 4.63 -5.41
CA LEU A 18 -7.42 4.19 -4.96
C LEU A 18 -6.67 3.61 -6.17
N VAL A 19 -5.48 4.11 -6.45
CA VAL A 19 -4.69 3.72 -7.63
C VAL A 19 -3.50 2.88 -7.23
N GLY A 20 -3.22 1.83 -8.01
CA GLY A 20 -2.03 1.00 -7.88
C GLY A 20 -0.84 1.56 -8.67
N THR A 21 0.35 1.05 -8.35
CA THR A 21 1.62 1.44 -8.97
C THR A 21 2.25 0.34 -9.83
N GLY A 22 1.53 -0.77 -10.04
CA GLY A 22 2.02 -1.90 -10.82
C GLY A 22 1.68 -1.83 -12.31
N LYS A 23 2.54 -2.47 -13.13
CA LYS A 23 2.32 -2.72 -14.57
C LYS A 23 2.32 -1.50 -15.49
N TYR A 24 2.85 -0.37 -15.08
CA TYR A 24 3.23 0.71 -15.97
C TYR A 24 4.54 0.38 -16.68
N ASN A 25 4.71 0.84 -17.92
CA ASN A 25 5.93 0.58 -18.68
C ASN A 25 7.16 1.33 -18.15
N ASN A 26 6.93 2.49 -17.54
CA ASN A 26 7.97 3.34 -16.95
C ASN A 26 7.40 4.29 -15.90
N GLU A 27 8.26 5.00 -15.19
CA GLU A 27 7.92 5.95 -14.13
C GLU A 27 7.13 7.16 -14.64
N GLN A 28 7.44 7.64 -15.84
CA GLN A 28 6.75 8.79 -16.43
C GLN A 28 5.29 8.46 -16.73
N GLU A 29 5.02 7.27 -17.28
CA GLU A 29 3.66 6.77 -17.50
C GLU A 29 2.91 6.60 -16.18
N ALA A 30 3.54 5.98 -15.18
CA ALA A 30 2.96 5.82 -13.85
C ALA A 30 2.58 7.16 -13.23
N THR A 31 3.53 8.11 -13.20
CA THR A 31 3.31 9.44 -12.63
C THR A 31 2.20 10.20 -13.34
N SER A 32 2.20 10.19 -14.66
CA SER A 32 1.19 10.87 -15.47
C SER A 32 -0.20 10.27 -15.26
N SER A 33 -0.31 8.95 -15.22
CA SER A 33 -1.56 8.23 -15.02
C SER A 33 -2.13 8.46 -13.62
N ILE A 34 -1.28 8.37 -12.58
CA ILE A 34 -1.68 8.63 -11.20
C ILE A 34 -2.18 10.08 -11.05
N LYS A 35 -1.44 11.04 -11.60
CA LYS A 35 -1.85 12.44 -11.56
C LYS A 35 -3.16 12.70 -12.31
N ALA A 36 -3.31 12.11 -13.50
CA ALA A 36 -4.53 12.28 -14.32
C ALA A 36 -5.76 11.62 -13.68
N SER A 37 -5.58 10.58 -12.85
CA SER A 37 -6.67 9.87 -12.17
C SER A 37 -7.37 10.72 -11.11
N GLY A 38 -6.73 11.74 -10.56
CA GLY A 38 -7.23 12.51 -9.43
C GLY A 38 -7.27 11.74 -8.11
N ALA A 39 -6.66 10.55 -8.04
CA ALA A 39 -6.60 9.76 -6.81
C ALA A 39 -5.72 10.45 -5.75
N GLU A 40 -6.17 10.42 -4.51
CA GLU A 40 -5.43 10.94 -3.34
C GLU A 40 -4.72 9.83 -2.57
N ILE A 41 -5.14 8.57 -2.80
CA ILE A 41 -4.55 7.38 -2.18
C ILE A 41 -3.89 6.53 -3.26
N VAL A 42 -2.61 6.20 -3.05
CA VAL A 42 -1.83 5.37 -3.97
C VAL A 42 -1.29 4.15 -3.24
N THR A 43 -1.64 2.94 -3.70
CA THR A 43 -1.16 1.71 -3.08
C THR A 43 0.18 1.28 -3.64
N VAL A 44 1.09 0.90 -2.75
CA VAL A 44 2.47 0.52 -3.06
C VAL A 44 2.81 -0.80 -2.38
N ALA A 45 3.29 -1.78 -3.13
CA ALA A 45 3.79 -3.00 -2.54
C ALA A 45 5.09 -2.74 -1.79
N VAL A 46 5.12 -3.01 -0.48
CA VAL A 46 6.32 -2.78 0.36
C VAL A 46 7.56 -3.46 -0.21
N ARG A 47 7.41 -4.67 -0.76
CA ARG A 47 8.50 -5.41 -1.39
C ARG A 47 9.12 -4.75 -2.62
N ARG A 48 8.44 -3.77 -3.22
CA ARG A 48 8.93 -3.02 -4.39
C ARG A 48 9.59 -1.70 -4.02
N ILE A 49 9.61 -1.33 -2.73
CA ILE A 49 10.29 -0.14 -2.27
C ILE A 49 11.77 -0.47 -2.15
N ASP A 50 12.58 0.10 -3.03
CA ASP A 50 14.03 -0.05 -2.97
C ASP A 50 14.59 0.90 -1.91
N LEU A 51 15.14 0.31 -0.84
CA LEU A 51 15.82 1.03 0.24
C LEU A 51 17.32 1.23 -0.03
N LYS A 52 17.85 0.54 -1.04
CA LYS A 52 19.26 0.65 -1.42
C LYS A 52 19.36 1.58 -2.61
N ASN A 53 20.01 2.71 -2.44
CA ASN A 53 20.34 3.71 -3.47
C ASN A 53 21.18 3.14 -4.65
N ASN A 54 20.81 2.02 -5.19
CA ASN A 54 21.47 1.39 -6.32
C ASN A 54 20.83 1.87 -7.62
N LYS A 55 21.21 3.06 -8.10
CA LYS A 55 21.05 3.58 -9.49
C LYS A 55 19.64 3.63 -10.10
N ASN A 56 18.62 3.08 -9.48
CA ASN A 56 17.23 3.17 -9.92
C ASN A 56 16.44 3.99 -8.90
N SER A 57 15.59 4.90 -9.38
CA SER A 57 14.70 5.68 -8.51
C SER A 57 13.78 4.75 -7.72
N SER A 58 13.58 5.07 -6.45
CA SER A 58 12.59 4.40 -5.61
C SER A 58 11.18 4.80 -6.09
N ILE A 59 10.22 3.88 -5.94
CA ILE A 59 8.81 4.20 -6.22
C ILE A 59 8.33 5.43 -5.43
N LEU A 60 8.88 5.69 -4.26
CA LEU A 60 8.54 6.85 -3.43
C LEU A 60 9.12 8.16 -3.95
N ASP A 61 10.06 8.13 -4.89
CA ASP A 61 10.63 9.34 -5.52
C ASP A 61 9.62 9.97 -6.49
N TYR A 62 8.80 9.16 -7.17
CA TYR A 62 7.78 9.64 -8.10
C TYR A 62 6.35 9.54 -7.55
N VAL A 63 6.11 8.71 -6.53
CA VAL A 63 4.87 8.69 -5.76
C VAL A 63 5.17 9.23 -4.36
N SER A 64 5.31 10.56 -4.27
CA SER A 64 5.74 11.23 -3.04
C SER A 64 4.70 11.14 -1.92
N PRO A 65 5.10 10.72 -0.70
CA PRO A 65 4.24 10.77 0.50
C PRO A 65 3.79 12.17 0.90
N GLU A 66 4.42 13.23 0.35
CA GLU A 66 4.00 14.62 0.57
C GLU A 66 2.77 15.00 -0.25
N LYS A 67 2.58 14.33 -1.40
CA LYS A 67 1.48 14.62 -2.35
C LYS A 67 0.34 13.62 -2.23
N PHE A 68 0.62 12.39 -1.87
CA PHE A 68 -0.33 11.30 -1.81
C PHE A 68 -0.36 10.65 -0.44
N THR A 69 -1.51 10.13 -0.04
CA THR A 69 -1.57 9.15 1.03
C THR A 69 -1.07 7.82 0.47
N ILE A 70 0.08 7.38 0.93
CA ILE A 70 0.60 6.07 0.55
C ILE A 70 -0.12 4.99 1.34
N LEU A 71 -0.67 4.01 0.63
CA LEU A 71 -1.29 2.81 1.17
C LEU A 71 -0.36 1.62 0.91
N PRO A 72 0.58 1.33 1.82
CA PRO A 72 1.45 0.18 1.65
C PRO A 72 0.65 -1.11 1.68
N ASN A 73 1.10 -2.12 0.94
CA ASN A 73 0.46 -3.44 0.97
C ASN A 73 1.45 -4.58 1.18
N THR A 74 0.93 -5.69 1.69
CA THR A 74 1.69 -6.91 1.98
C THR A 74 1.72 -7.90 0.81
N ALA A 75 1.60 -7.40 -0.42
CA ALA A 75 1.57 -8.23 -1.62
C ALA A 75 2.73 -9.24 -1.66
N GLY A 76 2.39 -10.49 -1.96
CA GLY A 76 3.32 -11.59 -2.02
C GLY A 76 3.68 -12.21 -0.66
N ALA A 77 2.92 -11.93 0.40
CA ALA A 77 3.01 -12.69 1.65
C ALA A 77 2.20 -13.98 1.55
N PHE A 78 2.79 -15.11 1.95
CA PHE A 78 2.16 -16.44 1.96
C PHE A 78 1.99 -17.00 3.38
N SER A 79 2.24 -16.20 4.39
CA SER A 79 2.01 -16.57 5.80
C SER A 79 1.71 -15.33 6.63
N THR A 80 1.00 -15.54 7.74
CA THR A 80 0.75 -14.51 8.78
C THR A 80 2.04 -13.81 9.21
N LYS A 81 3.08 -14.58 9.52
CA LYS A 81 4.38 -14.06 9.97
C LYS A 81 5.02 -13.15 8.93
N GLU A 82 4.96 -13.55 7.66
CA GLU A 82 5.51 -12.78 6.56
C GLU A 82 4.74 -11.48 6.34
N ALA A 83 3.42 -11.52 6.33
CA ALA A 83 2.57 -10.34 6.21
C ALA A 83 2.82 -9.33 7.34
N VAL A 84 2.89 -9.78 8.59
CA VAL A 84 3.20 -8.94 9.75
C VAL A 84 4.59 -8.29 9.62
N ARG A 85 5.60 -9.06 9.19
CA ARG A 85 6.95 -8.53 8.96
C ARG A 85 6.98 -7.46 7.87
N ILE A 86 6.30 -7.70 6.75
CA ILE A 86 6.21 -6.74 5.64
C ILE A 86 5.47 -5.47 6.08
N ALA A 87 4.37 -5.60 6.82
CA ALA A 87 3.63 -4.47 7.36
C ALA A 87 4.49 -3.58 8.26
N LYS A 88 5.23 -4.18 9.20
CA LYS A 88 6.15 -3.44 10.09
C LYS A 88 7.24 -2.72 9.33
N LEU A 89 7.83 -3.38 8.32
CA LEU A 89 8.81 -2.75 7.44
C LEU A 89 8.20 -1.55 6.69
N GLY A 90 6.99 -1.70 6.16
CA GLY A 90 6.28 -0.60 5.49
C GLY A 90 6.04 0.59 6.43
N ARG A 91 5.67 0.34 7.69
CA ARG A 91 5.52 1.38 8.72
C ARG A 91 6.82 2.12 8.99
N GLU A 92 7.94 1.42 9.11
CA GLU A 92 9.26 2.02 9.29
C GLU A 92 9.65 2.91 8.09
N ILE A 93 9.50 2.41 6.87
CA ILE A 93 9.79 3.14 5.63
C ILE A 93 8.94 4.43 5.52
N LEU A 94 7.70 4.39 5.98
CA LEU A 94 6.77 5.51 5.92
C LEU A 94 6.71 6.33 7.21
N ASN A 95 7.79 6.33 8.00
CA ASN A 95 7.95 7.17 9.20
C ASN A 95 6.79 7.00 10.20
N GLY A 96 6.41 5.76 10.49
CA GLY A 96 5.41 5.44 11.51
C GLY A 96 3.96 5.52 11.04
N LYS A 97 3.68 5.64 9.74
CA LYS A 97 2.30 5.60 9.23
C LYS A 97 1.71 4.21 9.39
N ASN A 98 0.48 4.13 9.92
CA ASN A 98 -0.17 2.88 10.30
C ASN A 98 -1.16 2.34 9.26
N LEU A 99 -1.51 3.12 8.24
CA LEU A 99 -2.44 2.67 7.20
C LEU A 99 -1.83 1.53 6.39
N LEU A 100 -2.59 0.44 6.19
CA LEU A 100 -2.11 -0.76 5.52
C LEU A 100 -3.21 -1.44 4.71
N LYS A 101 -2.87 -1.89 3.51
CA LYS A 101 -3.68 -2.86 2.75
C LYS A 101 -3.13 -4.26 2.95
N LEU A 102 -3.79 -5.05 3.80
CA LEU A 102 -3.36 -6.40 4.15
C LEU A 102 -3.83 -7.43 3.12
N GLU A 103 -2.93 -8.29 2.69
CA GLU A 103 -3.26 -9.55 2.01
C GLU A 103 -2.33 -10.67 2.45
N VAL A 104 -2.85 -11.88 2.53
CA VAL A 104 -2.07 -13.13 2.65
C VAL A 104 -2.55 -14.07 1.56
N LEU A 105 -1.64 -14.53 0.72
CA LEU A 105 -1.94 -15.40 -0.43
C LEU A 105 -1.91 -16.88 -0.03
N ASN A 106 -2.71 -17.69 -0.70
CA ASN A 106 -2.75 -19.13 -0.51
C ASN A 106 -1.87 -19.87 -1.52
N ASP A 107 -1.93 -19.48 -2.78
CA ASP A 107 -1.29 -20.18 -3.89
C ASP A 107 -0.58 -19.18 -4.82
N PRO A 108 0.73 -19.40 -5.12
CA PRO A 108 1.50 -18.51 -5.97
C PRO A 108 1.07 -18.49 -7.44
N LYS A 109 0.32 -19.51 -7.90
CA LYS A 109 -0.15 -19.57 -9.28
C LYS A 109 -1.46 -18.80 -9.48
N THR A 110 -2.40 -19.00 -8.57
CA THR A 110 -3.74 -18.38 -8.66
C THR A 110 -3.82 -17.02 -7.99
N LEU A 111 -2.91 -16.75 -7.05
CA LEU A 111 -2.89 -15.55 -6.19
C LEU A 111 -4.19 -15.37 -5.38
N LEU A 112 -4.95 -16.44 -5.16
CA LEU A 112 -6.12 -16.41 -4.31
C LEU A 112 -5.72 -16.15 -2.86
N PRO A 113 -6.51 -15.35 -2.12
CA PRO A 113 -6.20 -15.04 -0.73
C PRO A 113 -6.44 -16.23 0.19
N ASN A 114 -5.64 -16.33 1.25
CA ASN A 114 -5.91 -17.19 2.38
C ASN A 114 -6.64 -16.39 3.45
N MET A 115 -7.93 -16.63 3.59
CA MET A 115 -8.80 -15.84 4.48
C MET A 115 -8.45 -16.04 5.97
N GLU A 116 -8.12 -17.26 6.38
CA GLU A 116 -7.79 -17.57 7.78
C GLU A 116 -6.51 -16.87 8.20
N LEU A 117 -5.44 -17.02 7.41
CA LEU A 117 -4.16 -16.36 7.67
C LEU A 117 -4.25 -14.83 7.58
N THR A 118 -5.13 -14.31 6.70
CA THR A 118 -5.37 -12.87 6.60
C THR A 118 -6.03 -12.34 7.87
N ILE A 119 -7.05 -13.04 8.40
CA ILE A 119 -7.73 -12.66 9.65
C ILE A 119 -6.77 -12.75 10.84
N GLU A 120 -5.94 -13.80 10.89
CA GLU A 120 -4.94 -13.95 11.93
C GLU A 120 -3.94 -12.78 11.91
N ALA A 121 -3.40 -12.44 10.74
CA ALA A 121 -2.51 -11.30 10.55
C ALA A 121 -3.19 -9.98 10.94
N ALA A 122 -4.46 -9.79 10.55
CA ALA A 122 -5.23 -8.59 10.89
C ALA A 122 -5.37 -8.42 12.41
N LYS A 123 -5.68 -9.49 13.16
CA LYS A 123 -5.77 -9.42 14.63
C LYS A 123 -4.47 -8.96 15.28
N ILE A 124 -3.33 -9.44 14.78
CA ILE A 124 -2.00 -9.05 15.27
C ILE A 124 -1.73 -7.58 14.95
N LEU A 125 -1.99 -7.17 13.71
CA LEU A 125 -1.66 -5.83 13.22
C LEU A 125 -2.55 -4.76 13.85
N VAL A 126 -3.85 -5.01 14.01
CA VAL A 126 -4.76 -4.08 14.71
C VAL A 126 -4.34 -3.88 16.16
N LYS A 127 -3.94 -4.97 16.87
CA LYS A 127 -3.40 -4.87 18.24
C LYS A 127 -2.11 -4.06 18.30
N ASP A 128 -1.33 -4.05 17.22
CA ASP A 128 -0.08 -3.28 17.07
C ASP A 128 -0.31 -1.85 16.54
N GLY A 129 -1.57 -1.42 16.43
CA GLY A 129 -1.99 -0.06 16.07
C GLY A 129 -2.04 0.23 14.57
N PHE A 130 -2.06 -0.80 13.70
CA PHE A 130 -2.32 -0.61 12.27
C PHE A 130 -3.81 -0.33 12.00
N GLU A 131 -4.05 0.40 10.92
CA GLU A 131 -5.36 0.82 10.42
C GLU A 131 -5.63 0.29 9.01
#